data_21b27539f3f6644ffa25fa099bcaf0d3
#
_entry.id   21b27539f3f6644ffa25fa099bcaf0d3
#
_cell.length_a   1.000
_cell.length_b   1.000
_cell.length_c   1.000
_cell.angle_alpha   90.00
_cell.angle_beta   90.00
_cell.angle_gamma   90.00
#
_symmetry.space_group_name_H-M   'P 1'
#
loop_
_entity.id
_entity.type
_entity.pdbx_description
1 polymer ?
#
loop_
_entity_poly.entity_id
_entity_poly.type
_entity_poly.pdbx_seq_one_letter_code
_entity_poly.pdbx_strand_id
1 'polypeptide(L)'
;MIVIQAALNVIFMFNNFASMVLSTGVIVLVLGPVYALLITRVAKRGASLAYLTMVGIVYLASGNWYLLPWYVLVGLICEAILWRGGSCQDPRKVIAACTVSGFLHQGTNLLPIVLFWDTYYAFSTSAGQDPTYVNDYLLYYTNPAWLAFILAFTLACALTGGVIGSRLIQKHFQKAGVL
;
A
#
# COMPACT_ATOMS: atom_id res chain seq x y z
N MET A 1 4.30 -10.94 2.95
CA MET A 1 4.05 -9.49 2.76
C MET A 1 3.26 -8.88 3.93
N ILE A 2 2.10 -9.41 4.30
CA ILE A 2 1.25 -8.89 5.40
C ILE A 2 2.01 -8.82 6.73
N VAL A 3 2.78 -9.85 7.08
CA VAL A 3 3.58 -9.88 8.32
C VAL A 3 4.67 -8.78 8.32
N ILE A 4 5.34 -8.57 7.18
CA ILE A 4 6.34 -7.49 7.05
C ILE A 4 5.67 -6.13 7.19
N GLN A 5 4.52 -5.94 6.59
CA GLN A 5 3.74 -4.70 6.72
C GLN A 5 3.32 -4.46 8.17
N ALA A 6 2.81 -5.48 8.86
CA ALA A 6 2.43 -5.37 10.25
C ALA A 6 3.63 -5.02 11.15
N ALA A 7 4.78 -5.68 10.95
CA ALA A 7 6.00 -5.40 11.71
C ALA A 7 6.49 -3.95 11.49
N LEU A 8 6.48 -3.46 10.25
CA LEU A 8 6.84 -2.08 9.95
C LEU A 8 5.86 -1.08 10.57
N ASN A 9 4.56 -1.36 10.55
CA ASN A 9 3.57 -0.51 11.22
C ASN A 9 3.86 -0.39 12.72
N VAL A 10 4.18 -1.50 13.40
CA VAL A 10 4.53 -1.49 14.83
C VAL A 10 5.75 -0.60 15.11
N ILE A 11 6.79 -0.66 14.24
CA ILE A 11 7.98 0.18 14.38
C ILE A 11 7.63 1.68 14.31
N PHE A 12 6.69 2.05 13.44
CA PHE A 12 6.29 3.44 13.27
C PHE A 12 5.29 3.94 14.33
N MET A 13 4.66 3.07 15.10
CA MET A 13 3.67 3.46 16.13
C MET A 13 4.25 4.30 17.27
N PHE A 14 5.56 4.29 17.47
CA PHE A 14 6.20 5.03 18.57
C PHE A 14 6.29 6.54 18.33
N ASN A 15 5.99 7.03 17.13
CA ASN A 15 6.04 8.45 16.82
C ASN A 15 4.94 8.82 15.82
N ASN A 16 4.04 9.73 16.22
CA ASN A 16 2.89 10.14 15.38
C ASN A 16 3.31 10.68 14.02
N PHE A 17 4.33 11.54 13.97
CA PHE A 17 4.85 12.06 12.71
C PHE A 17 5.34 10.94 11.79
N ALA A 18 6.17 10.04 12.30
CA ALA A 18 6.70 8.93 11.53
C ALA A 18 5.58 7.98 11.08
N SER A 19 4.61 7.70 11.95
CA SER A 19 3.46 6.84 11.66
C SER A 19 2.57 7.40 10.55
N MET A 20 2.31 8.71 10.56
CA MET A 20 1.34 9.32 9.64
C MET A 20 1.96 9.81 8.35
N VAL A 21 3.19 10.35 8.40
CA VAL A 21 3.82 11.01 7.26
C VAL A 21 4.74 10.07 6.49
N LEU A 22 5.52 9.25 7.20
CA LEU A 22 6.58 8.45 6.57
C LEU A 22 6.20 6.96 6.39
N SER A 23 5.40 6.41 7.29
CA SER A 23 5.17 4.95 7.36
C SER A 23 4.72 4.36 6.04
N THR A 24 3.66 4.90 5.43
CA THR A 24 3.10 4.37 4.18
C THR A 24 4.14 4.39 3.06
N GLY A 25 4.89 5.50 2.90
CA GLY A 25 5.94 5.58 1.90
C GLY A 25 7.03 4.54 2.10
N VAL A 26 7.55 4.40 3.33
CA VAL A 26 8.60 3.41 3.64
C VAL A 26 8.08 1.98 3.47
N ILE A 27 6.85 1.70 3.92
CA ILE A 27 6.22 0.38 3.78
C ILE A 27 6.12 -0.02 2.30
N VAL A 28 5.62 0.86 1.43
CA VAL A 28 5.48 0.55 0.01
C VAL A 28 6.83 0.46 -0.71
N LEU A 29 7.85 1.20 -0.26
CA LEU A 29 9.21 1.07 -0.74
C LEU A 29 9.78 -0.33 -0.47
N VAL A 30 9.61 -0.82 0.75
CA VAL A 30 10.10 -2.14 1.18
C VAL A 30 9.29 -3.27 0.57
N LEU A 31 7.97 -3.11 0.48
CA LEU A 31 7.07 -4.14 -0.07
C LEU A 31 7.03 -4.16 -1.60
N GLY A 32 7.43 -3.08 -2.28
CA GLY A 32 7.46 -3.00 -3.73
C GLY A 32 8.22 -4.16 -4.40
N PRO A 33 9.46 -4.45 -4.01
CA PRO A 33 10.21 -5.61 -4.53
C PRO A 33 9.51 -6.95 -4.27
N VAL A 34 8.89 -7.12 -3.11
CA VAL A 34 8.20 -8.37 -2.74
C VAL A 34 6.91 -8.53 -3.56
N TYR A 35 6.17 -7.43 -3.78
CA TYR A 35 4.99 -7.43 -4.62
C TYR A 35 5.33 -7.68 -6.10
N ALA A 36 6.41 -7.07 -6.61
CA ALA A 36 6.90 -7.34 -7.96
C ALA A 36 7.26 -8.82 -8.14
N LEU A 37 7.95 -9.42 -7.15
CA LEU A 37 8.27 -10.84 -7.16
C LEU A 37 7.01 -11.72 -7.13
N LEU A 38 6.01 -11.37 -6.32
CA LEU A 38 4.73 -12.08 -6.27
C LEU A 38 4.07 -12.13 -7.66
N ILE A 39 3.93 -10.96 -8.32
CA ILE A 39 3.29 -10.86 -9.63
C ILE A 39 4.04 -11.68 -10.68
N THR A 40 5.36 -11.54 -10.73
CA THR A 40 6.18 -12.20 -11.77
C THR A 40 6.28 -13.71 -11.57
N ARG A 41 6.32 -14.18 -10.32
CA ARG A 41 6.40 -15.61 -10.00
C ARG A 41 5.08 -16.33 -10.20
N VAL A 42 3.99 -15.75 -9.72
CA VAL A 42 2.67 -16.37 -9.88
C VAL A 42 2.24 -16.29 -11.33
N ALA A 43 2.50 -15.15 -12.01
CA ALA A 43 2.24 -14.90 -13.43
C ALA A 43 0.83 -15.31 -13.91
N LYS A 44 -0.14 -15.34 -13.00
CA LYS A 44 -1.54 -15.70 -13.26
C LYS A 44 -2.44 -14.50 -13.09
N ARG A 45 -3.48 -14.44 -13.92
CA ARG A 45 -4.57 -13.46 -13.74
C ARG A 45 -5.20 -13.64 -12.36
N GLY A 46 -5.52 -12.53 -11.69
CA GLY A 46 -6.10 -12.53 -10.36
C GLY A 46 -5.08 -12.53 -9.22
N ALA A 47 -3.78 -12.69 -9.48
CA ALA A 47 -2.77 -12.74 -8.41
C ALA A 47 -2.69 -11.43 -7.61
N SER A 48 -2.72 -10.29 -8.29
CA SER A 48 -2.73 -8.98 -7.65
C SER A 48 -4.03 -8.72 -6.90
N LEU A 49 -5.17 -9.04 -7.54
CA LEU A 49 -6.48 -8.92 -6.92
C LEU A 49 -6.58 -9.77 -5.65
N ALA A 50 -6.19 -11.04 -5.71
CA ALA A 50 -6.21 -11.93 -4.56
C ALA A 50 -5.36 -11.39 -3.40
N TYR A 51 -4.14 -10.94 -3.68
CA TYR A 51 -3.27 -10.36 -2.67
C TYR A 51 -3.88 -9.11 -2.02
N LEU A 52 -4.35 -8.15 -2.82
CA LEU A 52 -4.91 -6.90 -2.30
C LEU A 52 -6.25 -7.13 -1.58
N THR A 53 -7.07 -8.08 -2.04
CA THR A 53 -8.26 -8.50 -1.31
C THR A 53 -7.91 -9.09 0.06
N MET A 54 -6.85 -9.90 0.16
CA MET A 54 -6.36 -10.41 1.45
C MET A 54 -5.91 -9.28 2.39
N VAL A 55 -5.26 -8.25 1.86
CA VAL A 55 -4.94 -7.05 2.64
C VAL A 55 -6.21 -6.37 3.14
N GLY A 56 -7.21 -6.22 2.27
CA GLY A 56 -8.53 -5.67 2.65
C GLY A 56 -9.23 -6.49 3.73
N ILE A 57 -9.15 -7.82 3.70
CA ILE A 57 -9.72 -8.71 4.73
C ILE A 57 -9.03 -8.49 6.07
N VAL A 58 -7.71 -8.27 6.10
CA VAL A 58 -6.99 -7.97 7.34
C VAL A 58 -7.48 -6.64 7.94
N TYR A 59 -7.69 -5.62 7.12
CA TYR A 59 -8.26 -4.36 7.60
C TYR A 59 -9.71 -4.50 8.05
N LEU A 60 -10.52 -5.32 7.37
CA LEU A 60 -11.89 -5.65 7.81
C LEU A 60 -11.86 -6.30 9.21
N ALA A 61 -10.97 -7.27 9.43
CA ALA A 61 -10.80 -7.92 10.73
C ALA A 61 -10.33 -6.96 11.84
N SER A 62 -9.66 -5.87 11.45
CA SER A 62 -9.23 -4.78 12.35
C SER A 62 -10.31 -3.71 12.57
N GLY A 63 -11.56 -3.93 12.12
CA GLY A 63 -12.67 -3.00 12.31
C GLY A 63 -12.85 -1.95 11.20
N ASN A 64 -11.95 -1.89 10.22
CA ASN A 64 -11.99 -0.91 9.13
C ASN A 64 -12.67 -1.50 7.88
N TRP A 65 -13.97 -1.79 7.98
CA TRP A 65 -14.76 -2.49 6.96
C TRP A 65 -14.73 -1.82 5.57
N TYR A 66 -14.67 -0.49 5.52
CA TYR A 66 -14.67 0.30 4.29
C TYR A 66 -13.37 0.14 3.47
N LEU A 67 -12.32 -0.39 4.06
CA LEU A 67 -11.06 -0.65 3.35
C LEU A 67 -11.11 -1.91 2.49
N LEU A 68 -11.98 -2.87 2.80
CA LEU A 68 -12.11 -4.07 1.96
C LEU A 68 -12.55 -3.73 0.52
N PRO A 69 -13.66 -3.00 0.28
CA PRO A 69 -14.04 -2.61 -1.08
C PRO A 69 -12.98 -1.72 -1.75
N TRP A 70 -12.27 -0.89 -1.00
CA TRP A 70 -11.17 -0.08 -1.53
C TRP A 70 -10.04 -0.96 -2.09
N TYR A 71 -9.56 -1.94 -1.31
CA TYR A 71 -8.49 -2.82 -1.76
C TYR A 71 -8.92 -3.76 -2.90
N VAL A 72 -10.17 -4.16 -2.96
CA VAL A 72 -10.72 -4.88 -4.12
C VAL A 72 -10.66 -3.99 -5.37
N LEU A 73 -11.06 -2.72 -5.26
CA LEU A 73 -10.97 -1.75 -6.36
C LEU A 73 -9.53 -1.56 -6.83
N VAL A 74 -8.59 -1.35 -5.90
CA VAL A 74 -7.16 -1.23 -6.21
C VAL A 74 -6.64 -2.49 -6.89
N GLY A 75 -7.07 -3.66 -6.42
CA GLY A 75 -6.75 -4.95 -7.03
C GLY A 75 -7.22 -5.07 -8.47
N LEU A 76 -8.45 -4.64 -8.75
CA LEU A 76 -9.00 -4.62 -10.11
C LEU A 76 -8.23 -3.67 -11.04
N ILE A 77 -7.84 -2.49 -10.55
CA ILE A 77 -7.01 -1.53 -11.31
C ILE A 77 -5.66 -2.17 -11.65
N CYS A 78 -5.00 -2.80 -10.68
CA CYS A 78 -3.73 -3.48 -10.91
C CYS A 78 -3.87 -4.66 -11.88
N GLU A 79 -4.94 -5.45 -11.78
CA GLU A 79 -5.23 -6.52 -12.75
C GLU A 79 -5.49 -5.97 -14.16
N ALA A 80 -6.15 -4.83 -14.30
CA ALA A 80 -6.34 -4.20 -15.60
C ALA A 80 -5.01 -3.79 -16.25
N ILE A 81 -4.03 -3.32 -15.47
CA ILE A 81 -2.67 -3.04 -15.95
C ILE A 81 -1.97 -4.32 -16.41
N LEU A 82 -2.19 -5.42 -15.70
CA LEU A 82 -1.54 -6.72 -15.92
C LEU A 82 -2.33 -7.67 -16.82
N TRP A 83 -3.48 -7.24 -17.37
CA TRP A 83 -4.47 -8.09 -18.05
C TRP A 83 -3.95 -8.85 -19.26
N ARG A 84 -3.05 -8.26 -20.05
CA ARG A 84 -2.56 -8.86 -21.29
C ARG A 84 -1.57 -9.99 -21.01
N GLY A 85 -1.60 -11.05 -21.81
CA GLY A 85 -0.62 -12.14 -21.72
C GLY A 85 0.82 -11.62 -21.76
N GLY A 86 1.68 -12.12 -20.86
CA GLY A 86 3.06 -11.64 -20.71
C GLY A 86 3.23 -10.34 -19.90
N SER A 87 2.14 -9.65 -19.52
CA SER A 87 2.23 -8.39 -18.78
C SER A 87 2.90 -8.53 -17.41
N CYS A 88 2.75 -9.69 -16.77
CA CYS A 88 3.38 -9.97 -15.47
C CYS A 88 4.92 -10.10 -15.57
N GLN A 89 5.46 -10.26 -16.78
CA GLN A 89 6.91 -10.32 -17.04
C GLN A 89 7.43 -9.03 -17.69
N ASP A 90 6.54 -8.11 -18.12
CA ASP A 90 6.91 -6.80 -18.64
C ASP A 90 7.30 -5.87 -17.49
N PRO A 91 8.60 -5.45 -17.40
CA PRO A 91 9.09 -4.61 -16.32
C PRO A 91 8.29 -3.33 -16.15
N ARG A 92 7.87 -2.70 -17.25
CA ARG A 92 7.13 -1.43 -17.23
C ARG A 92 5.77 -1.60 -16.57
N LYS A 93 5.07 -2.68 -16.88
CA LYS A 93 3.75 -2.96 -16.31
C LYS A 93 3.82 -3.41 -14.86
N VAL A 94 4.85 -4.18 -14.50
CA VAL A 94 5.12 -4.54 -13.11
C VAL A 94 5.42 -3.28 -12.28
N ILE A 95 6.28 -2.38 -12.76
CA ILE A 95 6.54 -1.10 -12.11
C ILE A 95 5.26 -0.27 -11.97
N ALA A 96 4.46 -0.17 -13.04
CA ALA A 96 3.19 0.56 -13.01
C ALA A 96 2.22 -0.03 -11.98
N ALA A 97 2.03 -1.34 -11.94
CA ALA A 97 1.17 -2.00 -10.96
C ALA A 97 1.68 -1.80 -9.52
N CYS A 98 3.01 -1.90 -9.28
CA CYS A 98 3.62 -1.60 -7.98
C CYS A 98 3.39 -0.14 -7.58
N THR A 99 3.57 0.80 -8.50
CA THR A 99 3.41 2.23 -8.23
C THR A 99 1.96 2.57 -7.92
N VAL A 100 1.02 2.06 -8.72
CA VAL A 100 -0.41 2.29 -8.52
C VAL A 100 -0.89 1.68 -7.21
N SER A 101 -0.55 0.41 -6.93
CA SER A 101 -0.95 -0.23 -5.68
C SER A 101 -0.35 0.47 -4.46
N GLY A 102 0.93 0.85 -4.53
CA GLY A 102 1.61 1.54 -3.44
C GLY A 102 1.07 2.96 -3.21
N PHE A 103 0.81 3.72 -4.27
CA PHE A 103 0.21 5.05 -4.15
C PHE A 103 -1.21 5.01 -3.61
N LEU A 104 -2.06 4.12 -4.15
CA LEU A 104 -3.44 3.95 -3.70
C LEU A 104 -3.54 3.32 -2.29
N HIS A 105 -2.44 2.79 -1.75
CA HIS A 105 -2.38 2.39 -0.35
C HIS A 105 -2.64 3.56 0.61
N GLN A 106 -2.37 4.81 0.19
CA GLN A 106 -2.76 6.01 0.94
C GLN A 106 -4.28 6.15 1.16
N GLY A 107 -5.10 5.44 0.40
CA GLY A 107 -6.52 5.34 0.68
C GLY A 107 -6.84 4.84 2.09
N THR A 108 -5.94 4.06 2.70
CA THR A 108 -6.06 3.63 4.10
C THR A 108 -6.17 4.81 5.07
N ASN A 109 -5.44 5.88 4.77
CA ASN A 109 -5.41 7.08 5.60
C ASN A 109 -6.38 8.17 5.11
N LEU A 110 -6.68 8.22 3.82
CA LEU A 110 -7.54 9.27 3.25
C LEU A 110 -9.02 8.96 3.35
N LEU A 111 -9.44 7.71 3.14
CA LEU A 111 -10.85 7.34 3.18
C LEU A 111 -11.52 7.63 4.52
N PRO A 112 -10.90 7.37 5.68
CA PRO A 112 -11.47 7.74 6.95
C PRO A 112 -11.82 9.22 7.04
N ILE A 113 -10.90 10.09 6.62
CA ILE A 113 -11.10 11.55 6.72
C ILE A 113 -12.17 12.04 5.74
N VAL A 114 -12.15 11.53 4.51
CA VAL A 114 -12.98 12.08 3.43
C VAL A 114 -14.41 11.54 3.48
N LEU A 115 -14.60 10.25 3.82
CA LEU A 115 -15.89 9.57 3.67
C LEU A 115 -16.41 8.93 4.96
N PHE A 116 -15.56 8.59 5.92
CA PHE A 116 -15.92 7.75 7.05
C PHE A 116 -15.45 8.31 8.40
N TRP A 117 -15.39 9.65 8.53
CA TRP A 117 -14.84 10.30 9.70
C TRP A 117 -15.52 9.88 11.01
N ASP A 118 -16.85 9.90 11.05
CA ASP A 118 -17.59 9.56 12.27
C ASP A 118 -17.35 8.11 12.70
N THR A 119 -17.26 7.20 11.73
CA THR A 119 -16.97 5.78 11.98
C THR A 119 -15.54 5.60 12.53
N TYR A 120 -14.58 6.27 11.91
CA TYR A 120 -13.19 6.23 12.34
C TYR A 120 -13.00 6.84 13.72
N TYR A 121 -13.61 8.01 13.97
CA TYR A 121 -13.52 8.72 15.24
C TYR A 121 -14.13 7.90 16.38
N ALA A 122 -15.32 7.32 16.17
CA ALA A 122 -15.97 6.46 17.15
C ALA A 122 -15.10 5.22 17.46
N PHE A 123 -14.51 4.60 16.44
CA PHE A 123 -13.59 3.47 16.60
C PHE A 123 -12.34 3.89 17.38
N SER A 124 -11.69 4.99 17.02
CA SER A 124 -10.47 5.50 17.68
C SER A 124 -10.72 5.78 19.16
N THR A 125 -11.86 6.41 19.47
CA THR A 125 -12.26 6.73 20.84
C THR A 125 -12.53 5.47 21.65
N SER A 126 -13.25 4.50 21.07
CA SER A 126 -13.55 3.22 21.74
C SER A 126 -12.30 2.37 21.96
N ALA A 127 -11.31 2.48 21.08
CA ALA A 127 -10.01 1.82 21.19
C ALA A 127 -9.05 2.50 22.19
N GLY A 128 -9.46 3.63 22.79
CA GLY A 128 -8.62 4.38 23.76
C GLY A 128 -7.40 5.04 23.14
N GLN A 129 -7.49 5.44 21.87
CA GLN A 129 -6.41 6.18 21.23
C GLN A 129 -6.22 7.56 21.88
N ASP A 130 -4.95 7.98 21.98
CA ASP A 130 -4.60 9.29 22.53
C ASP A 130 -5.25 10.42 21.70
N PRO A 131 -5.93 11.39 22.30
CA PRO A 131 -6.48 12.54 21.59
C PRO A 131 -5.45 13.30 20.74
N THR A 132 -4.19 13.33 21.16
CA THR A 132 -3.10 13.95 20.39
C THR A 132 -2.90 13.25 19.04
N TYR A 133 -3.07 11.94 18.99
CA TYR A 133 -2.98 11.16 17.75
C TYR A 133 -4.05 11.60 16.73
N VAL A 134 -5.28 11.76 17.17
CA VAL A 134 -6.38 12.18 16.30
C VAL A 134 -6.17 13.61 15.79
N ASN A 135 -5.68 14.52 16.64
CA ASN A 135 -5.38 15.89 16.25
C ASN A 135 -4.23 15.97 15.23
N ASP A 136 -3.16 15.21 15.46
CA ASP A 136 -2.03 15.11 14.53
C ASP A 136 -2.47 14.52 13.18
N TYR A 137 -3.34 13.51 13.21
CA TYR A 137 -3.89 12.90 12.01
C TYR A 137 -4.66 13.91 11.17
N LEU A 138 -5.55 14.71 11.79
CA LEU A 138 -6.23 15.79 11.10
C LEU A 138 -5.23 16.82 10.57
N LEU A 139 -4.27 17.27 11.40
CA LEU A 139 -3.27 18.25 10.99
C LEU A 139 -2.54 17.85 9.69
N TYR A 140 -2.05 16.61 9.62
CA TYR A 140 -1.25 16.16 8.47
C TYR A 140 -2.09 15.90 7.22
N TYR A 141 -3.31 15.41 7.37
CA TYR A 141 -4.13 15.01 6.22
C TYR A 141 -5.15 16.07 5.75
N THR A 142 -5.42 17.11 6.54
CA THR A 142 -6.27 18.25 6.11
C THR A 142 -5.47 19.46 5.67
N ASN A 143 -4.21 19.60 6.10
CA ASN A 143 -3.34 20.67 5.64
C ASN A 143 -2.82 20.37 4.23
N PRO A 144 -3.09 21.23 3.22
CA PRO A 144 -2.72 20.96 1.84
C PRO A 144 -1.22 20.75 1.61
N ALA A 145 -0.36 21.45 2.36
CA ALA A 145 1.09 21.32 2.21
C ALA A 145 1.58 19.95 2.70
N TRP A 146 1.12 19.51 3.86
CA TRP A 146 1.45 18.19 4.40
C TRP A 146 0.87 17.07 3.53
N LEU A 147 -0.38 17.21 3.10
CA LEU A 147 -1.00 16.23 2.21
C LEU A 147 -0.23 16.10 0.90
N ALA A 148 0.15 17.22 0.27
CA ALA A 148 0.94 17.20 -0.96
C ALA A 148 2.29 16.51 -0.74
N PHE A 149 2.98 16.79 0.38
CA PHE A 149 4.23 16.13 0.73
C PHE A 149 4.04 14.62 0.91
N ILE A 150 3.05 14.18 1.69
CA ILE A 150 2.76 12.76 1.93
C ILE A 150 2.48 12.02 0.62
N LEU A 151 1.66 12.60 -0.26
CA LEU A 151 1.33 11.99 -1.55
C LEU A 151 2.55 11.92 -2.47
N ALA A 152 3.34 13.00 -2.57
CA ALA A 152 4.55 13.02 -3.38
C ALA A 152 5.60 12.03 -2.87
N PHE A 153 5.81 11.99 -1.56
CA PHE A 153 6.73 11.05 -0.91
C PHE A 153 6.31 9.61 -1.14
N THR A 154 5.03 9.28 -0.92
CA THR A 154 4.51 7.93 -1.15
C THR A 154 4.63 7.52 -2.61
N LEU A 155 4.32 8.42 -3.55
CA LEU A 155 4.47 8.15 -4.97
C LEU A 155 5.93 7.86 -5.35
N ALA A 156 6.87 8.68 -4.86
CA ALA A 156 8.30 8.47 -5.09
C ALA A 156 8.79 7.14 -4.52
N CYS A 157 8.37 6.79 -3.32
CA CYS A 157 8.69 5.52 -2.66
C CYS A 157 8.09 4.32 -3.41
N ALA A 158 6.83 4.41 -3.84
CA ALA A 158 6.17 3.33 -4.59
C ALA A 158 6.83 3.09 -5.95
N LEU A 159 7.16 4.16 -6.67
CA LEU A 159 7.89 4.08 -7.94
C LEU A 159 9.28 3.46 -7.74
N THR A 160 10.02 3.94 -6.76
CA THR A 160 11.38 3.45 -6.44
C THR A 160 11.34 1.97 -6.04
N GLY A 161 10.40 1.58 -5.18
CA GLY A 161 10.20 0.18 -4.79
C GLY A 161 9.87 -0.73 -5.98
N GLY A 162 9.01 -0.28 -6.89
CA GLY A 162 8.69 -0.98 -8.11
C GLY A 162 9.89 -1.15 -9.05
N VAL A 163 10.70 -0.08 -9.21
CA VAL A 163 11.93 -0.11 -10.03
C VAL A 163 12.97 -1.05 -9.42
N ILE A 164 13.22 -0.97 -8.11
CA ILE A 164 14.14 -1.87 -7.41
C ILE A 164 13.67 -3.32 -7.59
N GLY A 165 12.39 -3.60 -7.35
CA GLY A 165 11.82 -4.94 -7.50
C GLY A 165 12.00 -5.50 -8.90
N SER A 166 11.66 -4.72 -9.91
CA SER A 166 11.80 -5.11 -11.32
C SER A 166 13.26 -5.39 -11.68
N ARG A 167 14.22 -4.55 -11.26
CA ARG A 167 15.66 -4.74 -11.50
C ARG A 167 16.22 -5.98 -10.79
N LEU A 168 15.82 -6.23 -9.54
CA LEU A 168 16.22 -7.42 -8.80
C LEU A 168 15.75 -8.71 -9.50
N ILE A 169 14.52 -8.70 -10.00
CA ILE A 169 13.96 -9.85 -10.73
C ILE A 169 14.76 -10.11 -12.01
N GLN A 170 15.02 -9.09 -12.81
CA GLN A 170 15.81 -9.23 -14.05
C GLN A 170 17.24 -9.73 -13.78
N LYS A 171 17.90 -9.18 -12.76
CA LYS A 171 19.31 -9.50 -12.48
C LYS A 171 19.51 -10.91 -11.92
N HIS A 172 18.63 -11.35 -11.03
CA HIS A 172 18.89 -12.56 -10.24
C HIS A 172 18.02 -13.75 -10.66
N PHE A 173 16.75 -13.52 -11.01
CA PHE A 173 15.82 -14.61 -11.28
C PHE A 173 15.80 -15.05 -12.74
N GLN A 174 15.93 -14.13 -13.69
CA GLN A 174 16.04 -14.48 -15.11
C GLN A 174 17.35 -15.20 -15.44
N LYS A 175 18.48 -14.73 -14.82
CA LYS A 175 19.78 -15.40 -15.00
C LYS A 175 19.84 -16.80 -14.39
N ALA A 176 19.04 -17.06 -13.37
CA ALA A 176 18.98 -18.36 -12.71
C ALA A 176 18.03 -19.35 -13.39
N GLY A 177 17.38 -18.98 -14.50
CA GLY A 177 16.42 -19.83 -15.22
C GLY A 177 15.17 -20.15 -14.39
N VAL A 178 14.82 -19.30 -13.43
CA VAL A 178 13.76 -19.52 -12.44
C VAL A 178 12.46 -18.80 -12.85
N LEU A 179 12.49 -18.00 -13.92
CA LEU A 179 11.38 -17.29 -14.54
C LEU A 179 11.39 -17.52 -16.04
#